data_c2c96c082e7da145e00c4416360cba20
#
_entry.id   c2c96c082e7da145e00c4416360cba20
#
_cell.length_a   1.000
_cell.length_b   1.000
_cell.length_c   1.000
_cell.angle_alpha   90.00
_cell.angle_beta   90.00
_cell.angle_gamma   90.00
#
_symmetry.space_group_name_H-M   'P 1'
#
loop_
_entity.id
_entity.type
_entity.pdbx_description
1 polymer ?
#
loop_
_entity_poly.entity_id
_entity_poly.type
_entity_poly.pdbx_seq_one_letter_code
_entity_poly.pdbx_strand_id
1 'polypeptide(L)'
;MGAYVGLHNAVRKRDMMRSVMEGLDYQFRMMVDSFTDNHLGNLQRIVATGGAAYNKFWMQNKADITGRRLEVPELYEATPLGAAMVAGLGIGIYDNEQQAVEAVRRNVTVYEPDEELHKRYDDYYQNIYVHLQDALKDINHAISKRFR
;
A
#
# COMPACT_ATOMS: atom_id res chain seq x y z
N MET A 1 -7.86 -11.45 -11.42
CA MET A 1 -6.99 -12.62 -11.63
C MET A 1 -5.55 -12.13 -11.72
N GLY A 2 -4.57 -12.92 -11.26
CA GLY A 2 -3.15 -12.55 -11.31
C GLY A 2 -2.48 -13.13 -12.55
N ALA A 3 -1.39 -12.49 -12.99
CA ALA A 3 -0.53 -12.97 -14.06
C ALA A 3 0.93 -12.68 -13.73
N TYR A 4 1.83 -13.55 -14.20
CA TYR A 4 3.26 -13.27 -14.23
C TYR A 4 3.66 -12.95 -15.66
N VAL A 5 4.24 -11.79 -15.87
CA VAL A 5 4.66 -11.31 -17.20
C VAL A 5 6.17 -11.15 -17.22
N GLY A 6 6.80 -11.50 -18.35
CA GLY A 6 8.25 -11.33 -18.52
C GLY A 6 9.11 -12.43 -17.88
N LEU A 7 8.56 -13.62 -17.61
CA LEU A 7 9.34 -14.77 -17.13
C LEU A 7 10.40 -15.19 -18.15
N HIS A 8 11.64 -15.37 -17.68
CA HIS A 8 12.76 -15.85 -18.49
C HIS A 8 13.65 -16.79 -17.66
N ASN A 9 14.64 -17.40 -18.30
CA ASN A 9 15.45 -18.50 -17.72
C ASN A 9 16.25 -18.11 -16.46
N ALA A 10 16.50 -16.82 -16.20
CA ALA A 10 17.20 -16.36 -15.01
C ALA A 10 16.30 -16.11 -13.80
N VAL A 11 14.97 -16.14 -13.98
CA VAL A 11 14.00 -15.92 -12.89
C VAL A 11 14.05 -17.06 -11.88
N ARG A 12 14.22 -16.73 -10.61
CA ARG A 12 14.28 -17.66 -9.49
C ARG A 12 13.01 -17.56 -8.64
N LYS A 13 12.75 -18.55 -7.81
CA LYS A 13 11.61 -18.59 -6.88
C LYS A 13 11.49 -17.30 -6.05
N ARG A 14 12.62 -16.78 -5.54
CA ARG A 14 12.64 -15.54 -4.77
C ARG A 14 12.16 -14.32 -5.57
N ASP A 15 12.47 -14.28 -6.86
CA ASP A 15 12.11 -13.17 -7.74
C ASP A 15 10.59 -13.20 -8.02
N MET A 16 10.01 -14.39 -8.16
CA MET A 16 8.57 -14.58 -8.26
C MET A 16 7.84 -14.16 -6.97
N MET A 17 8.38 -14.51 -5.79
CA MET A 17 7.79 -14.10 -4.51
C MET A 17 7.85 -12.58 -4.34
N ARG A 18 8.97 -11.97 -4.70
CA ARG A 18 9.15 -10.52 -4.65
C ARG A 18 8.20 -9.80 -5.61
N SER A 19 8.04 -10.28 -6.83
CA SER A 19 7.16 -9.65 -7.83
C SER A 19 5.69 -9.65 -7.41
N VAL A 20 5.25 -10.58 -6.55
CA VAL A 20 3.89 -10.52 -5.96
C VAL A 20 3.74 -9.29 -5.07
N MET A 21 4.71 -9.03 -4.19
CA MET A 21 4.68 -7.84 -3.32
C MET A 21 4.80 -6.55 -4.14
N GLU A 22 5.74 -6.51 -5.09
CA GLU A 22 5.91 -5.36 -5.98
C GLU A 22 4.64 -5.07 -6.80
N GLY A 23 3.98 -6.10 -7.31
CA GLY A 23 2.70 -5.98 -8.03
C GLY A 23 1.58 -5.39 -7.17
N LEU A 24 1.49 -5.79 -5.90
CA LEU A 24 0.54 -5.21 -4.95
C LEU A 24 0.89 -3.75 -4.62
N ASP A 25 2.17 -3.41 -4.54
CA ASP A 25 2.62 -2.06 -4.27
C ASP A 25 2.40 -1.13 -5.49
N TYR A 26 2.55 -1.63 -6.71
CA TYR A 26 2.17 -0.90 -7.92
C TYR A 26 0.65 -0.66 -8.00
N GLN A 27 -0.15 -1.64 -7.63
CA GLN A 27 -1.60 -1.46 -7.56
C GLN A 27 -1.98 -0.41 -6.50
N PHE A 28 -1.32 -0.44 -5.36
CA PHE A 28 -1.49 0.58 -4.33
C PHE A 28 -1.08 1.97 -4.85
N ARG A 29 0.03 2.08 -5.59
CA ARG A 29 0.46 3.32 -6.23
C ARG A 29 -0.61 3.85 -7.19
N MET A 30 -1.19 3.01 -8.03
CA MET A 30 -2.30 3.43 -8.92
C MET A 30 -3.47 4.02 -8.14
N MET A 31 -3.82 3.44 -7.00
CA MET A 31 -4.87 3.99 -6.13
C MET A 31 -4.47 5.37 -5.58
N VAL A 32 -3.26 5.51 -5.06
CA VAL A 32 -2.73 6.77 -4.52
C VAL A 32 -2.71 7.86 -5.59
N ASP A 33 -2.23 7.55 -6.78
CA ASP A 33 -2.16 8.49 -7.91
C ASP A 33 -3.57 8.91 -8.35
N SER A 34 -4.53 7.98 -8.40
CA SER A 34 -5.94 8.28 -8.70
C SER A 34 -6.57 9.28 -7.73
N PHE A 35 -6.22 9.24 -6.44
CA PHE A 35 -6.68 10.25 -5.48
C PHE A 35 -6.10 11.63 -5.78
N THR A 36 -4.84 11.69 -6.18
CA THR A 36 -4.14 12.95 -6.50
C THR A 36 -4.71 13.56 -7.79
N ASP A 37 -4.89 12.76 -8.83
CA ASP A 37 -5.35 13.19 -10.15
C ASP A 37 -6.82 13.68 -10.14
N ASN A 38 -7.66 13.10 -9.29
CA ASN A 38 -9.06 13.49 -9.15
C ASN A 38 -9.27 14.68 -8.20
N HIS A 39 -8.24 15.43 -7.87
CA HIS A 39 -8.29 16.60 -6.99
C HIS A 39 -8.91 16.35 -5.60
N LEU A 40 -8.88 15.11 -5.12
CA LEU A 40 -9.35 14.77 -3.78
C LEU A 40 -8.38 15.22 -2.68
N GLY A 41 -7.38 16.00 -3.05
CA GLY A 41 -6.38 16.62 -2.19
C GLY A 41 -4.99 16.07 -2.42
N ASN A 42 -3.98 16.84 -2.02
CA ASN A 42 -2.61 16.38 -2.00
C ASN A 42 -2.44 15.43 -0.80
N LEU A 43 -2.22 14.15 -1.05
CA LEU A 43 -1.94 13.17 0.00
C LEU A 43 -0.63 13.52 0.71
N GLN A 44 -0.77 14.15 1.87
CA GLN A 44 0.36 14.61 2.68
C GLN A 44 1.03 13.44 3.43
N ARG A 45 0.27 12.39 3.71
CA ARG A 45 0.68 11.36 4.64
C ARG A 45 0.03 10.02 4.30
N ILE A 46 0.82 8.96 4.28
CA ILE A 46 0.34 7.58 4.16
C ILE A 46 0.65 6.86 5.47
N VAL A 47 -0.37 6.33 6.12
CA VAL A 47 -0.23 5.54 7.35
C VAL A 47 -0.62 4.09 7.06
N ALA A 48 0.31 3.16 7.29
CA ALA A 48 0.07 1.73 7.13
C ALA A 48 -0.16 1.06 8.49
N THR A 49 -1.22 0.28 8.59
CA THR A 49 -1.58 -0.50 9.79
C THR A 49 -1.96 -1.93 9.40
N GLY A 50 -2.14 -2.80 10.39
CA GLY A 50 -2.52 -4.18 10.17
C GLY A 50 -1.32 -5.12 9.96
N GLY A 51 -1.60 -6.41 9.73
CA GLY A 51 -0.61 -7.47 9.71
C GLY A 51 0.55 -7.30 8.72
N ALA A 52 0.29 -6.69 7.56
CA ALA A 52 1.33 -6.41 6.56
C ALA A 52 2.39 -5.42 7.05
N ALA A 53 2.04 -4.52 7.97
CA ALA A 53 2.93 -3.51 8.51
C ALA A 53 4.08 -4.08 9.37
N TYR A 54 3.98 -5.33 9.83
CA TYR A 54 5.08 -6.04 10.49
C TYR A 54 6.25 -6.36 9.56
N ASN A 55 6.01 -6.43 8.26
CA ASN A 55 7.06 -6.72 7.29
C ASN A 55 7.78 -5.42 6.87
N LYS A 56 8.89 -5.13 7.55
CA LYS A 56 9.71 -3.92 7.31
C LYS A 56 10.20 -3.82 5.86
N PHE A 57 10.57 -4.95 5.25
CA PHE A 57 11.00 -4.98 3.85
C PHE A 57 9.86 -4.53 2.93
N TRP A 58 8.65 -5.02 3.16
CA TRP A 58 7.49 -4.65 2.35
C TRP A 58 7.11 -3.17 2.54
N MET A 59 7.23 -2.63 3.76
CA MET A 59 6.95 -1.22 4.01
C MET A 59 7.95 -0.30 3.31
N GLN A 60 9.24 -0.65 3.33
CA GLN A 60 10.25 0.09 2.57
C GLN A 60 10.00 0.00 1.06
N ASN A 61 9.74 -1.21 0.54
CA ASN A 61 9.44 -1.40 -0.88
C ASN A 61 8.20 -0.59 -1.33
N LYS A 62 7.19 -0.50 -0.48
CA LYS A 62 6.01 0.34 -0.73
C LYS A 62 6.35 1.83 -0.80
N ALA A 63 7.21 2.32 0.10
CA ALA A 63 7.70 3.70 0.05
C ALA A 63 8.49 3.96 -1.24
N ASP A 64 9.41 3.05 -1.60
CA ASP A 64 10.24 3.16 -2.81
C ASP A 64 9.39 3.16 -4.10
N ILE A 65 8.39 2.27 -4.20
CA ILE A 65 7.52 2.18 -5.38
C ILE A 65 6.61 3.40 -5.49
N THR A 66 6.06 3.87 -4.38
CA THR A 66 5.15 5.03 -4.40
C THR A 66 5.86 6.37 -4.49
N GLY A 67 7.16 6.43 -4.16
CA GLY A 67 7.91 7.69 -4.01
C GLY A 67 7.38 8.56 -2.88
N ARG A 68 6.72 7.97 -1.90
CA ARG A 68 6.06 8.69 -0.82
C ARG A 68 6.48 8.18 0.54
N ARG A 69 6.61 9.08 1.49
CA ARG A 69 6.83 8.76 2.89
C ARG A 69 5.68 7.90 3.43
N LEU A 70 6.05 6.80 4.07
CA LEU A 70 5.13 5.87 4.72
C LEU A 70 5.37 5.85 6.22
N GLU A 71 4.32 5.97 7.01
CA GLU A 71 4.36 5.93 8.46
C GLU A 71 3.69 4.66 8.97
N VAL A 72 4.36 3.95 9.88
CA VAL A 72 3.86 2.74 10.53
C VAL A 72 3.85 2.97 12.04
N PRO A 73 2.67 3.12 12.67
CA PRO A 73 2.56 3.20 14.12
C PRO A 73 3.00 1.89 14.78
N GLU A 74 3.58 1.95 15.97
CA GLU A 74 3.92 0.73 16.75
C GLU A 74 2.68 -0.10 17.07
N LEU A 75 1.52 0.52 17.19
CA LEU A 75 0.26 -0.16 17.36
C LEU A 75 -0.33 -0.52 15.99
N TYR A 76 -0.19 -1.75 15.59
CA TYR A 76 -0.65 -2.24 14.28
C TYR A 76 -2.17 -2.48 14.24
N GLU A 77 -2.80 -2.73 15.39
CA GLU A 77 -4.23 -3.02 15.50
C GLU A 77 -5.05 -1.73 15.64
N ALA A 78 -5.20 -1.01 14.52
CA ALA A 78 -5.93 0.27 14.50
C ALA A 78 -7.44 0.11 14.74
N THR A 79 -8.04 -1.02 14.31
CA THR A 79 -9.48 -1.24 14.41
C THR A 79 -9.95 -1.38 15.87
N PRO A 80 -9.38 -2.26 16.72
CA PRO A 80 -9.74 -2.32 18.13
C PRO A 80 -9.48 -1.01 18.87
N LEU A 81 -8.40 -0.31 18.53
CA LEU A 81 -8.10 0.98 19.12
C LEU A 81 -9.19 2.01 18.79
N GLY A 82 -9.57 2.12 17.52
CA GLY A 82 -10.63 3.04 17.10
C GLY A 82 -11.96 2.73 17.82
N ALA A 83 -12.32 1.45 17.93
CA ALA A 83 -13.51 1.04 18.68
C ALA A 83 -13.44 1.42 20.16
N ALA A 84 -12.29 1.26 20.81
CA ALA A 84 -12.09 1.68 22.21
C ALA A 84 -12.19 3.20 22.38
N MET A 85 -11.66 3.98 21.43
CA MET A 85 -11.77 5.45 21.44
C MET A 85 -13.22 5.91 21.32
N VAL A 86 -13.99 5.32 20.39
CA VAL A 86 -15.43 5.61 20.22
C VAL A 86 -16.21 5.23 21.48
N ALA A 87 -15.93 4.08 22.07
CA ALA A 87 -16.56 3.68 23.34
C ALA A 87 -16.22 4.66 24.47
N GLY A 88 -14.97 5.10 24.56
CA GLY A 88 -14.54 6.09 25.55
C GLY A 88 -15.23 7.45 25.42
N LEU A 89 -15.46 7.91 24.18
CA LEU A 89 -16.27 9.09 23.89
C LEU A 89 -17.73 8.88 24.34
N GLY A 90 -18.31 7.72 24.04
CA GLY A 90 -19.71 7.42 24.37
C GLY A 90 -20.01 7.37 25.87
N ILE A 91 -19.02 7.03 26.70
CA ILE A 91 -19.16 6.99 28.17
C ILE A 91 -18.50 8.18 28.89
N GLY A 92 -18.04 9.19 28.13
CA GLY A 92 -17.52 10.43 28.69
C GLY A 92 -16.10 10.34 29.29
N ILE A 93 -15.28 9.36 28.90
CA ILE A 93 -13.86 9.31 29.24
C ILE A 93 -13.09 10.41 28.50
N TYR A 94 -13.50 10.70 27.27
CA TYR A 94 -12.96 11.77 26.44
C TYR A 94 -14.04 12.80 26.14
N ASP A 95 -13.71 14.08 26.22
CA ASP A 95 -14.63 15.17 25.95
C ASP A 95 -14.90 15.36 24.45
N ASN A 96 -13.94 14.95 23.60
CA ASN A 96 -14.00 15.06 22.16
C ASN A 96 -13.01 14.10 21.49
N GLU A 97 -13.14 13.97 20.17
CA GLU A 97 -12.31 13.08 19.33
C GLU A 97 -10.82 13.44 19.40
N GLN A 98 -10.51 14.74 19.46
CA GLN A 98 -9.12 15.20 19.54
C GLN A 98 -8.44 14.70 20.82
N GLN A 99 -9.12 14.79 21.97
CA GLN A 99 -8.63 14.28 23.25
C GLN A 99 -8.42 12.77 23.20
N ALA A 100 -9.33 12.00 22.57
CA ALA A 100 -9.19 10.56 22.40
C ALA A 100 -7.94 10.21 21.55
N VAL A 101 -7.68 10.97 20.49
CA VAL A 101 -6.50 10.77 19.62
C VAL A 101 -5.20 11.11 20.37
N GLU A 102 -5.18 12.20 21.13
CA GLU A 102 -4.00 12.64 21.88
C GLU A 102 -3.67 11.74 23.07
N ALA A 103 -4.68 11.11 23.69
CA ALA A 103 -4.49 10.17 24.78
C ALA A 103 -3.70 8.93 24.36
N VAL A 104 -3.72 8.59 23.06
CA VAL A 104 -2.99 7.44 22.51
C VAL A 104 -1.66 7.90 21.90
N ARG A 105 -0.63 8.00 22.74
CA ARG A 105 0.75 8.23 22.26
C ARG A 105 1.22 7.02 21.46
N ARG A 106 1.77 7.28 20.27
CA ARG A 106 2.28 6.25 19.37
C ARG A 106 3.67 6.65 18.90
N ASN A 107 4.61 5.74 19.06
CA ASN A 107 5.83 5.82 18.27
C ASN A 107 5.48 5.42 16.84
N VAL A 108 6.13 6.08 15.89
CA VAL A 108 5.90 5.86 14.46
C VAL A 108 7.24 5.54 13.81
N THR A 109 7.30 4.41 13.14
CA THR A 109 8.43 4.11 12.25
C THR A 109 8.14 4.75 10.90
N VAL A 110 9.10 5.53 10.40
CA VAL A 110 9.00 6.22 9.13
C VAL A 110 9.85 5.51 8.10
N TYR A 111 9.30 5.28 6.93
CA TYR A 111 9.99 4.75 5.74
C TYR A 111 10.00 5.86 4.69
N GLU A 112 11.18 6.43 4.47
CA GLU A 112 11.41 7.38 3.37
C GLU A 112 11.77 6.60 2.11
N PRO A 113 11.30 7.04 0.92
CA PRO A 113 11.67 6.41 -0.34
C PRO A 113 13.15 6.58 -0.63
N ASP A 114 13.80 5.52 -1.11
CA ASP A 114 15.11 5.60 -1.73
C ASP A 114 14.96 6.18 -3.13
N GLU A 115 15.60 7.33 -3.40
CA GLU A 115 15.43 8.07 -4.66
C GLU A 115 15.91 7.28 -5.89
N GLU A 116 16.97 6.51 -5.77
CA GLU A 116 17.50 5.72 -6.89
C GLU A 116 16.61 4.50 -7.19
N LEU A 117 16.13 3.84 -6.14
CA LEU A 117 15.17 2.75 -6.31
C LEU A 117 13.84 3.28 -6.83
N HIS A 118 13.37 4.42 -6.34
CA HIS A 118 12.14 5.04 -6.82
C HIS A 118 12.21 5.35 -8.31
N LYS A 119 13.28 5.95 -8.82
CA LYS A 119 13.45 6.21 -10.26
C LYS A 119 13.33 4.94 -11.11
N ARG A 120 13.92 3.84 -10.65
CA ARG A 120 13.82 2.55 -11.35
C ARG A 120 12.41 1.97 -11.32
N TYR A 121 11.74 2.03 -10.17
CA TYR A 121 10.35 1.58 -10.05
C TYR A 121 9.40 2.47 -10.82
N ASP A 122 9.66 3.78 -10.89
CA ASP A 122 8.87 4.70 -11.68
C ASP A 122 8.95 4.41 -13.17
N ASP A 123 10.14 4.13 -13.68
CA ASP A 123 10.34 3.71 -15.08
C ASP A 123 9.52 2.44 -15.41
N TYR A 124 9.58 1.40 -14.57
CA TYR A 124 8.77 0.20 -14.74
C TYR A 124 7.26 0.46 -14.62
N TYR A 125 6.88 1.33 -13.70
CA TYR A 125 5.49 1.70 -13.50
C TYR A 125 4.90 2.39 -14.72
N GLN A 126 5.54 3.46 -15.18
CA GLN A 126 5.06 4.29 -16.29
C GLN A 126 5.12 3.57 -17.63
N ASN A 127 6.17 2.81 -17.90
CA ASN A 127 6.41 2.23 -19.20
C ASN A 127 5.86 0.80 -19.36
N ILE A 128 5.55 0.11 -18.25
CA ILE A 128 5.12 -1.29 -18.29
C ILE A 128 3.84 -1.50 -17.49
N TYR A 129 3.85 -1.21 -16.17
CA TYR A 129 2.80 -1.68 -15.28
C TYR A 129 1.42 -1.09 -15.58
N VAL A 130 1.34 0.21 -15.84
CA VAL A 130 0.06 0.91 -16.13
C VAL A 130 -0.65 0.35 -17.37
N HIS A 131 0.10 -0.26 -18.30
CA HIS A 131 -0.43 -0.84 -19.53
C HIS A 131 -0.86 -2.31 -19.41
N LEU A 132 -0.43 -2.99 -18.33
CA LEU A 132 -0.69 -4.44 -18.18
C LEU A 132 -2.18 -4.74 -17.99
N GLN A 133 -2.93 -3.89 -17.32
CA GLN A 133 -4.34 -4.13 -17.07
C GLN A 133 -5.13 -4.21 -18.39
N ASP A 134 -4.92 -3.27 -19.28
CA ASP A 134 -5.59 -3.24 -20.59
C ASP A 134 -5.11 -4.39 -21.48
N ALA A 135 -3.80 -4.66 -21.51
CA ALA A 135 -3.22 -5.75 -22.28
C ALA A 135 -3.75 -7.13 -21.85
N LEU A 136 -4.05 -7.34 -20.57
CA LEU A 136 -4.51 -8.61 -20.02
C LEU A 136 -6.03 -8.71 -19.85
N LYS A 137 -6.77 -7.64 -20.10
CA LYS A 137 -8.21 -7.54 -19.83
C LYS A 137 -9.04 -8.64 -20.46
N ASP A 138 -8.89 -8.84 -21.78
CA ASP A 138 -9.69 -9.81 -22.51
C ASP A 138 -9.34 -11.25 -22.11
N ILE A 139 -8.07 -11.52 -21.89
CA ILE A 139 -7.59 -12.83 -21.42
C ILE A 139 -8.17 -13.12 -20.03
N ASN A 140 -8.09 -12.16 -19.11
CA ASN A 140 -8.63 -12.29 -17.75
C ASN A 140 -10.15 -12.50 -17.75
N HIS A 141 -10.89 -11.80 -18.62
CA HIS A 141 -12.33 -12.00 -18.80
C HIS A 141 -12.66 -13.39 -19.36
N ALA A 142 -11.92 -13.86 -20.36
CA ALA A 142 -12.12 -15.18 -20.95
C ALA A 142 -11.87 -16.30 -19.91
N ILE A 143 -10.84 -16.16 -19.08
CA ILE A 143 -10.53 -17.10 -18.01
C ILE A 143 -11.63 -17.05 -16.93
N SER A 144 -12.03 -15.86 -16.49
CA SER A 144 -13.08 -15.70 -15.45
C SER A 144 -14.41 -16.34 -15.83
N LYS A 145 -14.79 -16.29 -17.12
CA LYS A 145 -16.01 -16.93 -17.61
C LYS A 145 -15.99 -18.46 -17.53
N ARG A 146 -14.79 -19.08 -17.52
CA ARG A 146 -14.62 -20.53 -17.47
C ARG A 146 -14.61 -21.10 -16.05
N PHE A 147 -14.42 -20.25 -15.03
CA PHE A 147 -14.39 -20.65 -13.63
C PHE A 147 -15.68 -20.27 -12.87
N ARG A 148 -16.69 -19.80 -13.58
CA ARG A 148 -18.06 -19.62 -13.08
C ARG A 148 -18.91 -20.79 -13.54
#